data_0a633def040bbf93c000c0ffe4091f92
#
_entry.id   0a633def040bbf93c000c0ffe4091f92
#
_cell.length_a   1.000
_cell.length_b   1.000
_cell.length_c   1.000
_cell.angle_alpha   90.00
_cell.angle_beta   90.00
_cell.angle_gamma   90.00
#
_symmetry.space_group_name_H-M   'P 1'
#
loop_
_entity.id
_entity.type
_entity.pdbx_description
1 polymer ?
#
loop_
_entity_poly.entity_id
_entity_poly.type
_entity_poly.pdbx_seq_one_letter_code
_entity_poly.pdbx_strand_id
1 'polypeptide(L)'
;MAGMKRLSLVVPAVLLVVFVAGAGLPWAQSPSRQTPSASSAPLQAIVGQIVALFPRVAGEVIEVQGTTVTLSIGKREGLVPGAEMTLFREGRELRHPKTGEILGKTEKELGRLRIEQVQEAYSTGSVAPGIEVAAGDVARISAGKQRITVTALVAGVRDNVVEAALTEIVEGLNRSGRFQVAMGDQLGVWAAQQGIKPEQFLEGKGLVEAAARFKVDHLLALHFKTVERKPFVEARFFTPPSTAAAVSSAAFVPSSVRAAAPRERFSSGGDRQPPQPKQRSLLARILGGELEAGSYSSGENSIPLKEVGRFAFPILAMDVSVAPKDQIPRVVFTDGEKIWLYRVVERALEPEWTYDERFATPGKIVSVQLADLDGDGVFEVVANRYHPDPQILQTSFILRTKDGKPVTAAKETGQILWAVDAAGEGVKKVLWAQGFSSETFFRKGQASRVVLKGDRLVSEAPVRVPSTFRATGAAMANIAGKEIRALAYVDEFQRLRITIGTEETWRSSSPVGGGSFLKLELLKTSTSNRSARSEFFNFEPVPVAVDLDGDGVDEIIVPQNQLEGHMGIVFRGPAGYRFQSVNSGFEGIITALGAIPGENPPSIIAAVVRFNTFLKSSGETQIIMTTGD
;
A
#
# COMPACT_ATOMS: atom_id res chain seq x y z
N MET A 1 -66.50 48.66 19.52
CA MET A 1 -66.46 49.66 18.44
C MET A 1 -65.65 48.99 17.29
N ALA A 2 -66.37 48.58 16.35
CA ALA A 2 -66.41 48.96 14.93
C ALA A 2 -65.08 48.67 14.24
N GLY A 3 -64.95 47.93 13.22
CA GLY A 3 -65.87 47.43 12.23
C GLY A 3 -65.13 47.33 10.92
N MET A 4 -65.67 46.50 10.18
CA MET A 4 -65.67 46.48 8.68
C MET A 4 -64.79 45.52 7.92
N LYS A 5 -65.49 44.53 7.43
CA LYS A 5 -65.30 43.66 6.29
C LYS A 5 -65.08 44.43 4.99
N ARG A 6 -64.28 43.89 4.10
CA ARG A 6 -64.57 43.90 2.67
C ARG A 6 -64.02 42.63 2.01
N LEU A 7 -64.77 41.97 1.43
CA LEU A 7 -65.15 41.04 0.40
C LEU A 7 -64.73 41.52 -1.00
N SER A 8 -64.17 40.63 -1.81
CA SER A 8 -64.31 40.58 -3.28
C SER A 8 -63.34 39.49 -3.81
N LEU A 9 -63.77 38.64 -4.49
CA LEU A 9 -64.43 38.26 -5.72
C LEU A 9 -63.51 37.31 -6.51
N VAL A 10 -64.00 36.11 -6.65
CA VAL A 10 -63.41 34.99 -7.43
C VAL A 10 -63.89 35.14 -8.88
N VAL A 11 -62.96 34.99 -9.85
CA VAL A 11 -63.28 34.75 -11.26
C VAL A 11 -62.50 33.53 -11.72
N PRO A 12 -63.14 32.48 -12.25
CA PRO A 12 -62.46 31.35 -12.82
C PRO A 12 -62.21 31.57 -14.33
N ALA A 13 -60.94 31.45 -14.76
CA ALA A 13 -60.64 31.34 -16.16
C ALA A 13 -60.49 29.85 -16.54
N VAL A 14 -61.39 29.42 -17.38
CA VAL A 14 -61.35 28.13 -18.08
C VAL A 14 -60.32 28.23 -19.20
N LEU A 15 -59.33 27.33 -19.22
CA LEU A 15 -58.41 27.21 -20.34
C LEU A 15 -58.50 25.79 -20.96
N LEU A 16 -58.89 25.82 -22.20
CA LEU A 16 -59.10 24.72 -23.14
C LEU A 16 -57.80 23.97 -23.40
N VAL A 17 -57.77 22.66 -23.17
CA VAL A 17 -56.65 21.78 -23.54
C VAL A 17 -56.90 21.22 -24.93
N VAL A 18 -56.07 21.60 -25.88
CA VAL A 18 -56.01 20.98 -27.23
C VAL A 18 -54.93 19.90 -27.19
N PHE A 19 -55.31 18.65 -27.33
CA PHE A 19 -54.42 17.53 -27.57
C PHE A 19 -53.95 17.55 -29.02
N VAL A 20 -52.62 17.76 -29.23
CA VAL A 20 -51.96 17.43 -30.49
C VAL A 20 -51.05 16.22 -30.27
N ALA A 21 -51.46 15.09 -30.86
CA ALA A 21 -50.62 13.90 -30.93
C ALA A 21 -49.48 14.15 -31.94
N GLY A 22 -48.27 14.27 -31.43
CA GLY A 22 -47.05 14.36 -32.21
C GLY A 22 -46.12 13.17 -31.91
N ALA A 23 -45.89 12.36 -32.95
CA ALA A 23 -45.00 11.21 -32.90
C ALA A 23 -43.56 11.63 -32.51
N GLY A 24 -43.09 11.13 -31.39
CA GLY A 24 -41.73 11.38 -30.91
C GLY A 24 -40.69 10.55 -31.64
N LEU A 25 -39.78 11.21 -32.33
CA LEU A 25 -38.50 10.63 -32.75
C LEU A 25 -37.56 10.51 -31.53
N PRO A 26 -36.78 9.43 -31.42
CA PRO A 26 -35.83 9.32 -30.31
C PRO A 26 -34.68 10.30 -30.53
N TRP A 27 -34.49 11.16 -29.57
CA TRP A 27 -33.28 12.01 -29.49
C TRP A 27 -32.09 11.13 -29.17
N ALA A 28 -31.24 10.95 -30.17
CA ALA A 28 -29.92 10.39 -29.97
C ALA A 28 -29.13 11.33 -29.05
N GLN A 29 -28.88 10.91 -27.82
CA GLN A 29 -27.93 11.54 -26.93
C GLN A 29 -26.54 11.35 -27.55
N SER A 30 -25.96 12.41 -28.10
CA SER A 30 -24.55 12.45 -28.47
C SER A 30 -23.71 12.18 -27.23
N PRO A 31 -22.70 11.30 -27.29
CA PRO A 31 -21.79 11.13 -26.16
C PRO A 31 -21.05 12.46 -25.96
N SER A 32 -21.23 13.06 -24.79
CA SER A 32 -20.48 14.23 -24.37
C SER A 32 -18.99 13.86 -24.35
N ARG A 33 -18.28 14.25 -25.38
CA ARG A 33 -16.82 14.36 -25.32
C ARG A 33 -16.48 15.31 -24.17
N GLN A 34 -16.10 14.76 -23.03
CA GLN A 34 -15.45 15.52 -21.99
C GLN A 34 -14.11 15.99 -22.57
N THR A 35 -14.07 17.21 -23.05
CA THR A 35 -12.83 17.93 -23.34
C THR A 35 -12.03 17.98 -22.04
N PRO A 36 -10.74 17.56 -22.02
CA PRO A 36 -9.91 17.72 -20.83
C PRO A 36 -9.96 19.18 -20.41
N SER A 37 -10.24 19.43 -19.15
CA SER A 37 -10.24 20.79 -18.60
C SER A 37 -8.88 21.40 -18.90
N ALA A 38 -8.88 22.56 -19.60
CA ALA A 38 -7.67 23.29 -20.00
C ALA A 38 -6.74 23.66 -18.83
N SER A 39 -7.12 23.33 -17.62
CA SER A 39 -6.46 23.65 -16.36
C SER A 39 -5.38 22.66 -15.91
N SER A 40 -5.38 21.40 -16.40
CA SER A 40 -4.37 20.39 -16.05
C SER A 40 -3.31 20.17 -17.13
N ALA A 41 -3.36 20.93 -18.22
CA ALA A 41 -2.50 20.80 -19.40
C ALA A 41 -0.98 20.63 -19.10
N PRO A 42 -0.35 21.34 -18.13
CA PRO A 42 1.07 21.17 -17.84
C PRO A 42 1.41 19.77 -17.29
N LEU A 43 0.57 19.18 -16.44
CA LEU A 43 0.78 17.84 -15.91
C LEU A 43 0.49 16.78 -16.98
N GLN A 44 -0.53 17.00 -17.82
CA GLN A 44 -0.83 16.12 -18.95
C GLN A 44 0.26 16.13 -20.02
N ALA A 45 1.02 17.24 -20.18
CA ALA A 45 2.18 17.28 -21.05
C ALA A 45 3.30 16.33 -20.58
N ILE A 46 3.53 16.22 -19.27
CA ILE A 46 4.45 15.22 -18.69
C ILE A 46 4.00 13.82 -19.07
N VAL A 47 2.72 13.52 -18.87
CA VAL A 47 2.13 12.22 -19.24
C VAL A 47 2.30 11.93 -20.73
N GLY A 48 2.00 12.91 -21.59
CA GLY A 48 2.11 12.79 -23.04
C GLY A 48 3.52 12.40 -23.49
N GLN A 49 4.57 12.98 -22.90
CA GLN A 49 5.95 12.66 -23.20
C GLN A 49 6.31 11.20 -22.83
N ILE A 50 5.80 10.70 -21.70
CA ILE A 50 6.03 9.32 -21.28
C ILE A 50 5.25 8.36 -22.20
N VAL A 51 3.98 8.66 -22.50
CA VAL A 51 3.14 7.84 -23.39
C VAL A 51 3.76 7.74 -24.79
N ALA A 52 4.44 8.78 -25.27
CA ALA A 52 5.10 8.79 -26.57
C ALA A 52 6.26 7.78 -26.67
N LEU A 53 6.90 7.41 -25.56
CA LEU A 53 7.93 6.36 -25.55
C LEU A 53 7.37 4.95 -25.82
N PHE A 54 6.06 4.77 -25.71
CA PHE A 54 5.39 3.47 -25.85
C PHE A 54 4.29 3.54 -26.92
N PRO A 55 4.60 3.79 -28.19
CA PRO A 55 3.61 3.87 -29.26
C PRO A 55 2.92 2.49 -29.45
N ARG A 56 1.63 2.47 -29.81
CA ARG A 56 0.91 1.24 -30.20
C ARG A 56 1.19 0.93 -31.67
N VAL A 57 2.40 0.57 -31.97
CA VAL A 57 2.80 0.23 -33.33
C VAL A 57 3.37 -1.19 -33.37
N ALA A 58 3.14 -1.86 -34.47
CA ALA A 58 3.78 -3.13 -34.80
C ALA A 58 4.55 -2.95 -36.10
N GLY A 59 5.76 -3.44 -36.15
CA GLY A 59 6.62 -3.44 -37.31
C GLY A 59 7.26 -4.80 -37.51
N GLU A 60 7.58 -5.11 -38.75
CA GLU A 60 8.29 -6.34 -39.12
C GLU A 60 9.79 -6.08 -39.11
N VAL A 61 10.56 -7.06 -38.66
CA VAL A 61 12.01 -7.05 -38.75
C VAL A 61 12.39 -7.24 -40.22
N ILE A 62 13.05 -6.25 -40.80
CA ILE A 62 13.51 -6.29 -42.19
C ILE A 62 14.92 -6.89 -42.30
N GLU A 63 15.78 -6.53 -41.36
CA GLU A 63 17.19 -6.89 -41.39
C GLU A 63 17.76 -7.03 -39.99
N VAL A 64 18.71 -7.95 -39.81
CA VAL A 64 19.45 -8.15 -38.56
C VAL A 64 20.93 -8.19 -38.84
N GLN A 65 21.70 -7.32 -38.16
CA GLN A 65 23.17 -7.27 -38.24
C GLN A 65 23.77 -7.38 -36.83
N GLY A 66 24.15 -8.56 -36.42
CA GLY A 66 24.62 -8.84 -35.06
C GLY A 66 23.52 -8.59 -34.03
N THR A 67 23.68 -7.58 -33.16
CA THR A 67 22.66 -7.15 -32.21
C THR A 67 21.77 -6.01 -32.72
N THR A 68 22.07 -5.46 -33.89
CA THR A 68 21.28 -4.37 -34.49
C THR A 68 20.15 -4.94 -35.34
N VAL A 69 18.93 -4.45 -35.11
CA VAL A 69 17.71 -4.89 -35.79
C VAL A 69 17.09 -3.68 -36.50
N THR A 70 16.73 -3.84 -37.77
CA THR A 70 16.02 -2.84 -38.58
C THR A 70 14.54 -3.22 -38.69
N LEU A 71 13.65 -2.27 -38.40
CA LEU A 71 12.19 -2.43 -38.46
C LEU A 71 11.57 -1.68 -39.65
N SER A 72 10.46 -2.21 -40.15
CA SER A 72 9.63 -1.62 -41.23
C SER A 72 8.80 -0.40 -40.82
N ILE A 73 9.02 0.17 -39.64
CA ILE A 73 8.27 1.30 -39.09
C ILE A 73 9.20 2.42 -38.65
N GLY A 74 8.73 3.66 -38.75
CA GLY A 74 9.50 4.86 -38.43
C GLY A 74 8.67 5.98 -37.80
N LYS A 75 9.04 7.22 -38.12
CA LYS A 75 8.33 8.42 -37.60
C LYS A 75 6.88 8.49 -38.06
N ARG A 76 6.57 8.01 -39.25
CA ARG A 76 5.20 8.01 -39.80
C ARG A 76 4.22 7.22 -38.91
N GLU A 77 4.70 6.17 -38.29
CA GLU A 77 3.92 5.33 -37.38
C GLU A 77 4.00 5.82 -35.91
N GLY A 78 4.67 6.95 -35.68
CA GLY A 78 4.80 7.57 -34.37
C GLY A 78 5.91 6.97 -33.49
N LEU A 79 6.86 6.24 -34.07
CA LEU A 79 8.00 5.71 -33.35
C LEU A 79 8.98 6.82 -32.97
N VAL A 80 9.57 6.74 -31.78
CA VAL A 80 10.55 7.70 -31.27
C VAL A 80 11.82 6.96 -30.78
N PRO A 81 12.99 7.60 -30.85
CA PRO A 81 14.20 7.05 -30.25
C PRO A 81 14.01 6.79 -28.75
N GLY A 82 14.57 5.69 -28.26
CA GLY A 82 14.42 5.25 -26.87
C GLY A 82 13.18 4.39 -26.62
N ALA A 83 12.26 4.22 -27.58
CA ALA A 83 11.11 3.34 -27.46
C ALA A 83 11.57 1.88 -27.26
N GLU A 84 10.85 1.14 -26.40
CA GLU A 84 11.05 -0.29 -26.17
C GLU A 84 9.93 -1.10 -26.83
N MET A 85 10.33 -2.14 -27.57
CA MET A 85 9.42 -3.05 -28.25
C MET A 85 9.74 -4.49 -27.87
N THR A 86 8.72 -5.35 -27.85
CA THR A 86 8.91 -6.79 -27.69
C THR A 86 8.92 -7.47 -29.07
N LEU A 87 9.89 -8.35 -29.27
CA LEU A 87 10.02 -9.15 -30.48
C LEU A 87 9.30 -10.46 -30.33
N PHE A 88 8.54 -10.83 -31.34
CA PHE A 88 7.78 -12.07 -31.41
C PHE A 88 8.07 -12.80 -32.73
N ARG A 89 8.16 -14.13 -32.66
CA ARG A 89 8.15 -14.98 -33.82
C ARG A 89 6.78 -15.62 -33.99
N GLU A 90 6.15 -15.38 -35.13
CA GLU A 90 4.89 -16.02 -35.47
C GLU A 90 5.10 -17.51 -35.79
N GLY A 91 4.26 -18.36 -35.25
CA GLY A 91 4.27 -19.80 -35.49
C GLY A 91 3.05 -20.25 -36.32
N ARG A 92 2.58 -21.47 -36.02
CA ARG A 92 1.47 -22.10 -36.78
C ARG A 92 0.13 -21.41 -36.50
N GLU A 93 -0.76 -21.49 -37.51
CA GLU A 93 -2.15 -21.08 -37.35
C GLU A 93 -2.88 -21.91 -36.30
N LEU A 94 -3.61 -21.23 -35.41
CA LEU A 94 -4.54 -21.83 -34.47
C LEU A 94 -5.94 -21.85 -35.09
N ARG A 95 -6.53 -23.04 -35.25
CA ARG A 95 -7.90 -23.20 -35.73
C ARG A 95 -8.79 -23.77 -34.63
N HIS A 96 -10.01 -23.25 -34.53
CA HIS A 96 -10.99 -23.76 -33.59
C HIS A 96 -11.34 -25.22 -33.93
N PRO A 97 -11.22 -26.19 -32.99
CA PRO A 97 -11.31 -27.62 -33.31
C PRO A 97 -12.68 -28.07 -33.82
N LYS A 98 -13.75 -27.33 -33.52
CA LYS A 98 -15.11 -27.67 -33.93
C LYS A 98 -15.61 -26.88 -35.16
N THR A 99 -15.18 -25.62 -35.30
CA THR A 99 -15.68 -24.73 -36.37
C THR A 99 -14.71 -24.61 -37.53
N GLY A 100 -13.42 -24.96 -37.36
CA GLY A 100 -12.36 -24.77 -38.36
C GLY A 100 -11.95 -23.31 -38.54
N GLU A 101 -12.56 -22.37 -37.82
CA GLU A 101 -12.28 -20.94 -37.87
C GLU A 101 -10.84 -20.66 -37.43
N ILE A 102 -10.15 -19.76 -38.13
CA ILE A 102 -8.78 -19.33 -37.78
C ILE A 102 -8.90 -18.37 -36.59
N LEU A 103 -8.37 -18.77 -35.44
CA LEU A 103 -8.35 -17.98 -34.21
C LEU A 103 -7.13 -17.04 -34.12
N GLY A 104 -6.11 -17.28 -34.96
CA GLY A 104 -4.85 -16.51 -34.95
C GLY A 104 -3.65 -17.43 -35.22
N LYS A 105 -2.45 -16.92 -34.93
CA LYS A 105 -1.20 -17.68 -34.99
C LYS A 105 -0.62 -17.83 -33.59
N THR A 106 0.13 -18.91 -33.35
CA THR A 106 0.94 -19.02 -32.15
C THR A 106 2.07 -18.01 -32.22
N GLU A 107 2.46 -17.44 -31.08
CA GLU A 107 3.54 -16.47 -30.99
C GLU A 107 4.53 -16.93 -29.92
N LYS A 108 5.83 -16.78 -30.21
CA LYS A 108 6.89 -16.98 -29.25
C LYS A 108 7.58 -15.64 -29.00
N GLU A 109 7.60 -15.18 -27.77
CA GLU A 109 8.38 -14.03 -27.38
C GLU A 109 9.88 -14.35 -27.46
N LEU A 110 10.64 -13.47 -28.12
CA LEU A 110 12.08 -13.62 -28.33
C LEU A 110 12.87 -12.77 -27.37
N GLY A 111 12.39 -11.56 -27.06
CA GLY A 111 13.06 -10.62 -26.17
C GLY A 111 12.66 -9.17 -26.45
N ARG A 112 13.44 -8.23 -25.89
CA ARG A 112 13.18 -6.77 -26.03
C ARG A 112 14.16 -6.15 -27.02
N LEU A 113 13.62 -5.21 -27.79
CA LEU A 113 14.34 -4.35 -28.74
C LEU A 113 14.24 -2.91 -28.27
N ARG A 114 15.37 -2.23 -28.12
CA ARG A 114 15.43 -0.79 -27.84
C ARG A 114 15.71 -0.03 -29.12
N ILE A 115 14.85 0.91 -29.46
CA ILE A 115 14.99 1.75 -30.64
C ILE A 115 16.06 2.81 -30.41
N GLU A 116 17.05 2.88 -31.30
CA GLU A 116 18.15 3.84 -31.20
C GLU A 116 18.00 4.97 -32.21
N GLN A 117 17.65 4.65 -33.45
CA GLN A 117 17.47 5.65 -34.51
C GLN A 117 16.13 5.46 -35.21
N VAL A 118 15.48 6.55 -35.56
CA VAL A 118 14.19 6.54 -36.25
C VAL A 118 14.26 7.42 -37.48
N GLN A 119 14.05 6.83 -38.65
CA GLN A 119 13.91 7.49 -39.95
C GLN A 119 12.42 7.65 -40.28
N GLU A 120 12.11 8.26 -41.42
CA GLU A 120 10.72 8.47 -41.82
C GLU A 120 9.91 7.17 -41.99
N ALA A 121 10.51 6.10 -42.57
CA ALA A 121 9.83 4.86 -42.92
C ALA A 121 10.41 3.60 -42.24
N TYR A 122 11.52 3.71 -41.56
CA TYR A 122 12.17 2.60 -40.87
C TYR A 122 12.87 3.08 -39.60
N SER A 123 13.23 2.13 -38.74
CA SER A 123 14.00 2.42 -37.54
C SER A 123 15.01 1.31 -37.26
N THR A 124 16.06 1.66 -36.53
CA THR A 124 17.06 0.70 -36.05
C THR A 124 17.10 0.70 -34.54
N GLY A 125 17.35 -0.47 -33.97
CA GLY A 125 17.48 -0.64 -32.53
C GLY A 125 18.38 -1.80 -32.18
N SER A 126 18.66 -1.99 -30.91
CA SER A 126 19.52 -3.06 -30.41
C SER A 126 18.77 -4.03 -29.51
N VAL A 127 19.18 -5.30 -29.58
CA VAL A 127 18.74 -6.37 -28.71
C VAL A 127 19.87 -6.82 -27.79
N ALA A 128 19.54 -7.42 -26.67
CA ALA A 128 20.54 -7.99 -25.77
C ALA A 128 21.29 -9.16 -26.44
N PRO A 129 22.57 -9.34 -26.14
CA PRO A 129 23.34 -10.49 -26.69
C PRO A 129 22.66 -11.82 -26.34
N GLY A 130 22.60 -12.73 -27.33
CA GLY A 130 21.99 -14.06 -27.15
C GLY A 130 20.52 -14.15 -27.57
N ILE A 131 19.90 -13.07 -28.01
CA ILE A 131 18.54 -13.08 -28.58
C ILE A 131 18.67 -13.38 -30.09
N GLU A 132 18.07 -14.49 -30.53
CA GLU A 132 18.06 -14.88 -31.94
C GLU A 132 16.86 -14.26 -32.66
N VAL A 133 17.10 -13.15 -33.35
CA VAL A 133 16.12 -12.44 -34.19
C VAL A 133 16.37 -12.77 -35.67
N ALA A 134 15.31 -12.86 -36.45
CA ALA A 134 15.37 -13.07 -37.89
C ALA A 134 14.46 -12.09 -38.64
N ALA A 135 14.74 -11.85 -39.91
CA ALA A 135 13.81 -11.11 -40.78
C ALA A 135 12.46 -11.84 -40.83
N GLY A 136 11.37 -11.09 -40.77
CA GLY A 136 10.00 -11.60 -40.64
C GLY A 136 9.50 -11.76 -39.21
N ASP A 137 10.36 -11.62 -38.18
CA ASP A 137 9.89 -11.48 -36.81
C ASP A 137 9.16 -10.17 -36.63
N VAL A 138 8.21 -10.09 -35.70
CA VAL A 138 7.37 -8.91 -35.48
C VAL A 138 7.81 -8.21 -34.19
N ALA A 139 8.15 -6.95 -34.30
CA ALA A 139 8.36 -6.08 -33.16
C ALA A 139 7.08 -5.32 -32.86
N ARG A 140 6.58 -5.43 -31.65
CA ARG A 140 5.42 -4.64 -31.21
C ARG A 140 5.54 -4.29 -29.74
N ILE A 141 4.87 -3.23 -29.36
CA ILE A 141 4.61 -3.02 -27.97
C ILE A 141 3.55 -4.05 -27.55
N SER A 142 3.92 -4.89 -26.60
CA SER A 142 3.06 -5.96 -26.09
C SER A 142 1.64 -5.42 -25.84
N ALA A 143 0.63 -6.20 -26.18
CA ALA A 143 -0.76 -5.90 -25.84
C ALA A 143 -0.98 -5.80 -24.33
N GLY A 144 -0.07 -6.34 -23.51
CA GLY A 144 -0.02 -6.17 -22.07
C GLY A 144 0.37 -4.74 -21.67
N LYS A 145 -0.22 -4.25 -20.60
CA LYS A 145 0.15 -2.97 -20.01
C LYS A 145 1.59 -3.02 -19.48
N GLN A 146 2.39 -2.01 -19.81
CA GLN A 146 3.74 -1.87 -19.26
C GLN A 146 3.66 -1.47 -17.78
N ARG A 147 4.41 -2.16 -16.94
CA ARG A 147 4.48 -1.83 -15.52
C ARG A 147 5.35 -0.60 -15.32
N ILE A 148 4.77 0.48 -14.76
CA ILE A 148 5.47 1.71 -14.43
C ILE A 148 5.35 1.96 -12.92
N THR A 149 6.48 2.15 -12.25
CA THR A 149 6.51 2.54 -10.85
C THR A 149 6.61 4.06 -10.76
N VAL A 150 5.73 4.68 -9.99
CA VAL A 150 5.72 6.13 -9.76
C VAL A 150 6.13 6.40 -8.32
N THR A 151 7.19 7.18 -8.12
CA THR A 151 7.62 7.61 -6.78
C THR A 151 7.60 9.13 -6.69
N ALA A 152 7.16 9.65 -5.54
CA ALA A 152 7.17 11.08 -5.24
C ALA A 152 8.20 11.39 -4.14
N LEU A 153 9.02 12.40 -4.41
CA LEU A 153 10.00 12.98 -3.51
C LEU A 153 9.52 14.39 -3.19
N VAL A 154 9.32 14.72 -1.91
CA VAL A 154 8.63 15.96 -1.52
C VAL A 154 9.55 16.86 -0.71
N ALA A 155 9.67 18.12 -1.13
CA ALA A 155 10.44 19.15 -0.45
C ALA A 155 9.62 20.46 -0.33
N GLY A 156 9.02 20.69 0.83
CA GLY A 156 8.35 21.97 1.16
C GLY A 156 7.06 22.26 0.40
N VAL A 157 6.40 21.24 -0.17
CA VAL A 157 5.07 21.33 -0.76
C VAL A 157 4.07 20.65 0.17
N ARG A 158 2.86 21.20 0.30
CA ARG A 158 1.80 20.62 1.14
C ARG A 158 1.32 19.29 0.55
N ASP A 159 1.11 18.31 1.41
CA ASP A 159 0.78 16.92 1.03
C ASP A 159 -0.48 16.82 0.16
N ASN A 160 -1.53 17.56 0.47
CA ASN A 160 -2.77 17.56 -0.32
C ASN A 160 -2.58 18.10 -1.75
N VAL A 161 -1.61 18.99 -1.97
CA VAL A 161 -1.27 19.49 -3.30
C VAL A 161 -0.46 18.45 -4.08
N VAL A 162 0.46 17.77 -3.40
CA VAL A 162 1.23 16.64 -3.97
C VAL A 162 0.28 15.53 -4.40
N GLU A 163 -0.65 15.15 -3.53
CA GLU A 163 -1.65 14.12 -3.80
C GLU A 163 -2.51 14.44 -5.03
N ALA A 164 -3.05 15.66 -5.09
CA ALA A 164 -3.87 16.09 -6.21
C ALA A 164 -3.09 16.10 -7.55
N ALA A 165 -1.83 16.55 -7.54
CA ALA A 165 -1.00 16.56 -8.71
C ALA A 165 -0.58 15.15 -9.14
N LEU A 166 -0.26 14.29 -8.19
CA LEU A 166 0.09 12.90 -8.42
C LEU A 166 -1.09 12.11 -9.00
N THR A 167 -2.29 12.32 -8.43
CA THR A 167 -3.53 11.74 -8.95
C THR A 167 -3.73 12.10 -10.42
N GLU A 168 -3.58 13.38 -10.80
CA GLU A 168 -3.75 13.83 -12.18
C GLU A 168 -2.75 13.18 -13.14
N ILE A 169 -1.49 12.98 -12.72
CA ILE A 169 -0.46 12.30 -13.52
C ILE A 169 -0.79 10.81 -13.66
N VAL A 170 -1.09 10.13 -12.56
CA VAL A 170 -1.42 8.70 -12.54
C VAL A 170 -2.67 8.42 -13.37
N GLU A 171 -3.72 9.23 -13.22
CA GLU A 171 -4.92 9.15 -14.07
C GLU A 171 -4.62 9.32 -15.55
N GLY A 172 -3.75 10.27 -15.88
CA GLY A 172 -3.31 10.48 -17.25
C GLY A 172 -2.61 9.25 -17.83
N LEU A 173 -1.68 8.65 -17.08
CA LEU A 173 -0.97 7.42 -17.49
C LEU A 173 -1.96 6.26 -17.69
N ASN A 174 -2.87 6.06 -16.76
CA ASN A 174 -3.85 4.97 -16.83
C ASN A 174 -4.86 5.18 -17.97
N ARG A 175 -5.34 6.41 -18.20
CA ARG A 175 -6.22 6.75 -19.32
C ARG A 175 -5.60 6.42 -20.67
N SER A 176 -4.26 6.42 -20.79
CA SER A 176 -3.57 5.99 -22.02
C SER A 176 -3.82 4.51 -22.34
N GLY A 177 -4.20 3.70 -21.35
CA GLY A 177 -4.42 2.26 -21.46
C GLY A 177 -3.13 1.47 -21.74
N ARG A 178 -1.94 2.09 -21.57
CA ARG A 178 -0.63 1.49 -21.88
C ARG A 178 0.12 1.01 -20.65
N PHE A 179 -0.25 1.53 -19.47
CA PHE A 179 0.49 1.28 -18.25
C PHE A 179 -0.35 0.59 -17.20
N GLN A 180 0.33 -0.25 -16.43
CA GLN A 180 -0.08 -0.66 -15.10
C GLN A 180 0.76 0.17 -14.13
N VAL A 181 0.14 1.14 -13.46
CA VAL A 181 0.85 2.04 -12.55
C VAL A 181 0.92 1.42 -11.18
N ALA A 182 2.14 1.29 -10.65
CA ALA A 182 2.41 0.91 -9.27
C ALA A 182 2.96 2.12 -8.50
N MET A 183 2.52 2.30 -7.26
CA MET A 183 3.04 3.36 -6.40
C MET A 183 4.31 2.90 -5.71
N GLY A 184 5.39 3.63 -5.95
CA GLY A 184 6.73 3.33 -5.44
C GLY A 184 7.14 4.24 -4.28
N ASP A 185 6.23 4.53 -3.36
CA ASP A 185 6.47 5.36 -2.18
C ASP A 185 7.66 4.86 -1.34
N GLN A 186 7.84 3.55 -1.26
CA GLN A 186 8.97 2.94 -0.55
C GLN A 186 10.34 3.26 -1.18
N LEU A 187 10.40 3.58 -2.48
CA LEU A 187 11.65 4.02 -3.10
C LEU A 187 12.09 5.37 -2.56
N GLY A 188 11.16 6.31 -2.42
CA GLY A 188 11.44 7.62 -1.83
C GLY A 188 11.90 7.52 -0.37
N VAL A 189 11.24 6.66 0.41
CA VAL A 189 11.61 6.37 1.80
C VAL A 189 13.00 5.74 1.87
N TRP A 190 13.26 4.73 1.04
CA TRP A 190 14.57 4.08 0.96
C TRP A 190 15.68 5.08 0.56
N ALA A 191 15.46 5.91 -0.45
CA ALA A 191 16.44 6.91 -0.87
C ALA A 191 16.78 7.87 0.28
N ALA A 192 15.77 8.33 1.02
CA ALA A 192 15.96 9.19 2.19
C ALA A 192 16.77 8.49 3.30
N GLN A 193 16.49 7.20 3.56
CA GLN A 193 17.25 6.38 4.53
C GLN A 193 18.71 6.19 4.11
N GLN A 194 19.01 6.12 2.80
CA GLN A 194 20.38 6.06 2.27
C GLN A 194 21.06 7.44 2.24
N GLY A 195 20.41 8.50 2.71
CA GLY A 195 20.94 9.86 2.66
C GLY A 195 21.00 10.45 1.24
N ILE A 196 20.27 9.88 0.28
CA ILE A 196 20.21 10.36 -1.09
C ILE A 196 19.18 11.49 -1.15
N LYS A 197 19.64 12.69 -1.51
CA LYS A 197 18.74 13.84 -1.69
C LYS A 197 17.85 13.66 -2.92
N PRO A 198 16.62 14.25 -2.95
CA PRO A 198 15.72 14.17 -4.08
C PRO A 198 16.37 14.53 -5.43
N GLU A 199 17.17 15.60 -5.47
CA GLU A 199 17.87 16.04 -6.67
C GLU A 199 18.87 14.98 -7.15
N GLN A 200 19.63 14.39 -6.25
CA GLN A 200 20.61 13.33 -6.55
C GLN A 200 19.93 12.07 -7.07
N PHE A 201 18.75 11.73 -6.53
CA PHE A 201 17.96 10.59 -7.00
C PHE A 201 17.45 10.82 -8.43
N LEU A 202 17.00 12.05 -8.73
CA LEU A 202 16.61 12.43 -10.07
C LEU A 202 17.79 12.45 -11.07
N GLU A 203 19.02 12.59 -10.60
CA GLU A 203 20.24 12.44 -11.39
C GLU A 203 20.68 10.97 -11.56
N GLY A 204 19.93 10.03 -10.99
CA GLY A 204 20.18 8.59 -11.12
C GLY A 204 21.02 7.98 -10.00
N LYS A 205 21.39 8.76 -8.95
CA LYS A 205 22.14 8.22 -7.81
C LYS A 205 21.28 7.22 -7.02
N GLY A 206 21.80 6.00 -6.82
CA GLY A 206 21.10 4.92 -6.13
C GLY A 206 19.99 4.27 -6.96
N LEU A 207 19.82 4.62 -8.23
CA LEU A 207 18.75 4.12 -9.07
C LEU A 207 18.88 2.61 -9.36
N VAL A 208 20.10 2.15 -9.63
CA VAL A 208 20.37 0.73 -9.95
C VAL A 208 20.08 -0.15 -8.73
N GLU A 209 20.52 0.27 -7.56
CA GLU A 209 20.28 -0.43 -6.30
C GLU A 209 18.78 -0.43 -5.96
N ALA A 210 18.09 0.71 -6.14
CA ALA A 210 16.66 0.82 -5.93
C ALA A 210 15.90 -0.10 -6.90
N ALA A 211 16.24 -0.08 -8.18
CA ALA A 211 15.60 -0.90 -9.19
C ALA A 211 15.78 -2.41 -8.94
N ALA A 212 17.00 -2.83 -8.57
CA ALA A 212 17.27 -4.22 -8.23
C ALA A 212 16.53 -4.66 -6.96
N ARG A 213 16.49 -3.79 -5.93
CA ARG A 213 15.84 -4.07 -4.64
C ARG A 213 14.32 -4.21 -4.79
N PHE A 214 13.69 -3.30 -5.57
CA PHE A 214 12.25 -3.21 -5.71
C PHE A 214 11.70 -3.81 -7.02
N LYS A 215 12.56 -4.45 -7.83
CA LYS A 215 12.21 -5.06 -9.12
C LYS A 215 11.46 -4.09 -10.04
N VAL A 216 12.04 -2.90 -10.23
CA VAL A 216 11.44 -1.83 -11.03
C VAL A 216 11.92 -1.93 -12.47
N ASP A 217 11.00 -2.12 -13.42
CA ASP A 217 11.31 -2.13 -14.87
C ASP A 217 11.34 -0.70 -15.42
N HIS A 218 10.35 0.13 -15.05
CA HIS A 218 10.24 1.53 -15.44
C HIS A 218 9.93 2.38 -14.21
N LEU A 219 10.65 3.47 -14.04
CA LEU A 219 10.49 4.39 -12.91
C LEU A 219 10.16 5.81 -13.38
N LEU A 220 9.04 6.34 -12.93
CA LEU A 220 8.74 7.76 -12.96
C LEU A 220 9.02 8.36 -11.59
N ALA A 221 10.12 9.09 -11.48
CA ALA A 221 10.47 9.84 -10.27
C ALA A 221 9.96 11.29 -10.39
N LEU A 222 9.15 11.70 -9.42
CA LEU A 222 8.55 13.03 -9.34
C LEU A 222 9.10 13.74 -8.11
N HIS A 223 9.78 14.87 -8.30
CA HIS A 223 10.25 15.73 -7.22
C HIS A 223 9.36 16.97 -7.10
N PHE A 224 8.59 17.03 -6.04
CA PHE A 224 7.76 18.18 -5.69
C PHE A 224 8.52 19.15 -4.80
N LYS A 225 8.69 20.38 -5.25
CA LYS A 225 9.36 21.44 -4.52
C LYS A 225 8.64 22.78 -4.68
N THR A 226 8.99 23.75 -3.87
CA THR A 226 8.46 25.11 -4.00
C THR A 226 9.45 25.98 -4.79
N VAL A 227 9.01 26.56 -5.90
CA VAL A 227 9.75 27.51 -6.71
C VAL A 227 8.93 28.79 -6.79
N GLU A 228 9.53 29.95 -6.52
CA GLU A 228 8.83 31.24 -6.48
C GLU A 228 7.52 31.23 -5.66
N ARG A 229 7.53 30.57 -4.50
CA ARG A 229 6.36 30.35 -3.63
C ARG A 229 5.20 29.57 -4.29
N LYS A 230 5.45 28.89 -5.41
CA LYS A 230 4.46 28.07 -6.11
C LYS A 230 4.92 26.61 -6.12
N PRO A 231 4.00 25.65 -5.97
CA PRO A 231 4.33 24.24 -6.10
C PRO A 231 4.78 23.91 -7.52
N PHE A 232 5.88 23.18 -7.61
CA PHE A 232 6.55 22.81 -8.85
C PHE A 232 6.88 21.32 -8.80
N VAL A 233 6.78 20.63 -9.94
CA VAL A 233 7.15 19.22 -10.07
C VAL A 233 8.19 19.05 -11.17
N GLU A 234 9.26 18.36 -10.84
CA GLU A 234 10.23 17.82 -11.79
C GLU A 234 9.97 16.34 -11.97
N ALA A 235 9.89 15.87 -13.20
CA ALA A 235 9.63 14.50 -13.56
C ALA A 235 10.82 13.93 -14.35
N ARG A 236 11.28 12.76 -13.95
CA ARG A 236 12.28 11.97 -14.66
C ARG A 236 11.75 10.57 -14.87
N PHE A 237 11.80 10.10 -16.10
CA PHE A 237 11.44 8.74 -16.44
C PHE A 237 12.69 7.93 -16.75
N PHE A 238 12.85 6.79 -16.07
CA PHE A 238 14.02 5.92 -16.19
C PHE A 238 13.60 4.52 -16.61
N THR A 239 14.48 3.86 -17.34
CA THR A 239 14.40 2.43 -17.64
C THR A 239 15.66 1.76 -17.13
N PRO A 240 15.69 1.29 -15.87
CA PRO A 240 16.85 0.59 -15.32
C PRO A 240 17.28 -0.60 -16.18
N PRO A 241 18.59 -0.91 -16.27
CA PRO A 241 19.67 -0.37 -15.44
C PRO A 241 20.24 0.99 -15.90
N SER A 242 19.67 1.64 -16.92
CA SER A 242 20.11 2.96 -17.34
C SER A 242 19.84 4.00 -16.26
N THR A 243 20.85 4.76 -15.86
CA THR A 243 20.73 5.89 -14.93
C THR A 243 20.40 7.21 -15.64
N ALA A 244 20.47 7.22 -16.97
CA ALA A 244 20.06 8.36 -17.76
C ALA A 244 18.54 8.40 -17.91
N ALA A 245 17.92 9.54 -17.64
CA ALA A 245 16.50 9.71 -17.82
C ALA A 245 16.12 9.71 -19.31
N ALA A 246 15.18 8.84 -19.69
CA ALA A 246 14.62 8.80 -21.05
C ALA A 246 13.67 10.00 -21.31
N VAL A 247 13.01 10.51 -20.26
CA VAL A 247 12.23 11.75 -20.27
C VAL A 247 12.64 12.59 -19.08
N SER A 248 12.80 13.90 -19.35
CA SER A 248 13.02 14.93 -18.33
C SER A 248 12.04 16.07 -18.59
N SER A 249 11.15 16.32 -17.65
CA SER A 249 10.11 17.32 -17.77
C SER A 249 9.89 18.03 -16.44
N ALA A 250 9.32 19.22 -16.49
CA ALA A 250 9.02 19.99 -15.30
C ALA A 250 7.84 20.93 -15.52
N ALA A 251 7.04 21.16 -14.48
CA ALA A 251 5.88 22.02 -14.56
C ALA A 251 5.52 22.64 -13.21
N PHE A 252 4.90 23.83 -13.23
CA PHE A 252 4.18 24.32 -12.05
C PHE A 252 2.87 23.55 -11.89
N VAL A 253 2.55 23.21 -10.64
CA VAL A 253 1.26 22.59 -10.33
C VAL A 253 0.15 23.61 -10.59
N PRO A 254 -0.81 23.35 -11.48
CA PRO A 254 -1.86 24.28 -11.84
C PRO A 254 -2.72 24.72 -10.65
N SER A 255 -3.26 25.94 -10.72
CA SER A 255 -4.13 26.47 -9.66
C SER A 255 -5.42 25.68 -9.49
N SER A 256 -5.95 25.12 -10.56
CA SER A 256 -7.13 24.25 -10.55
C SER A 256 -6.90 22.95 -9.79
N VAL A 257 -5.76 22.30 -10.01
CA VAL A 257 -5.34 21.09 -9.25
C VAL A 257 -5.17 21.43 -7.78
N ARG A 258 -4.56 22.59 -7.48
CA ARG A 258 -4.42 23.09 -6.10
C ARG A 258 -5.76 23.42 -5.43
N ALA A 259 -6.72 23.92 -6.19
CA ALA A 259 -8.06 24.23 -5.68
C ALA A 259 -8.93 22.98 -5.47
N ALA A 260 -8.70 21.94 -6.29
CA ALA A 260 -9.34 20.63 -6.15
C ALA A 260 -8.76 19.79 -5.00
N ALA A 261 -7.54 20.13 -4.53
CA ALA A 261 -6.94 19.44 -3.40
C ALA A 261 -7.87 19.54 -2.17
N PRO A 262 -8.18 18.43 -1.49
CA PRO A 262 -9.00 18.45 -0.31
C PRO A 262 -8.41 19.46 0.70
N ARG A 263 -9.18 20.48 1.06
CA ARG A 263 -8.79 21.30 2.20
C ARG A 263 -8.89 20.40 3.41
N GLU A 264 -7.86 20.37 4.24
CA GLU A 264 -7.95 19.79 5.57
C GLU A 264 -9.07 20.52 6.33
N ARG A 265 -10.30 20.09 6.11
CA ARG A 265 -11.41 20.45 6.95
C ARG A 265 -11.34 19.50 8.12
N PHE A 266 -11.04 20.04 9.28
CA PHE A 266 -11.49 19.46 10.54
C PHE A 266 -13.01 19.34 10.42
N SER A 267 -13.51 18.22 9.91
CA SER A 267 -14.94 18.00 9.78
C SER A 267 -15.50 17.67 11.15
N SER A 268 -16.09 18.70 11.75
CA SER A 268 -17.06 18.49 12.82
C SER A 268 -18.17 17.58 12.29
N GLY A 269 -18.24 16.42 12.89
CA GLY A 269 -19.24 15.39 12.93
C GLY A 269 -20.48 15.46 12.04
N GLY A 270 -20.68 14.39 11.38
CA GLY A 270 -21.96 13.93 10.86
C GLY A 270 -21.93 12.42 10.83
N ASP A 271 -22.96 11.80 11.35
CA ASP A 271 -23.22 10.37 11.31
C ASP A 271 -22.92 9.82 9.91
N ARG A 272 -21.87 9.01 9.80
CA ARG A 272 -21.64 8.19 8.62
C ARG A 272 -22.05 6.78 8.97
N GLN A 273 -23.24 6.40 8.54
CA GLN A 273 -23.56 4.99 8.27
C GLN A 273 -22.43 4.38 7.46
N PRO A 274 -22.12 3.07 7.66
CA PRO A 274 -21.16 2.38 6.80
C PRO A 274 -21.57 2.63 5.35
N PRO A 275 -20.66 3.10 4.49
CA PRO A 275 -21.01 3.43 3.12
C PRO A 275 -21.50 2.16 2.45
N GLN A 276 -22.76 2.16 2.00
CA GLN A 276 -23.20 1.25 0.95
C GLN A 276 -22.20 1.37 -0.21
N PRO A 277 -21.95 0.31 -1.00
CA PRO A 277 -20.98 0.30 -2.07
C PRO A 277 -21.30 1.41 -3.06
N LYS A 278 -20.79 2.59 -2.81
CA LYS A 278 -20.79 3.68 -3.78
C LYS A 278 -19.82 3.30 -4.88
N GLN A 279 -20.26 3.51 -6.12
CA GLN A 279 -19.47 3.39 -7.34
C GLN A 279 -17.99 3.67 -7.08
N ARG A 280 -17.17 2.67 -7.40
CA ARG A 280 -15.71 2.63 -7.25
C ARG A 280 -15.09 3.99 -7.54
N SER A 281 -14.24 4.47 -6.65
CA SER A 281 -13.50 5.71 -6.92
C SER A 281 -12.80 5.58 -8.27
N LEU A 282 -12.78 6.64 -9.06
CA LEU A 282 -12.08 6.67 -10.35
C LEU A 282 -10.65 6.12 -10.24
N LEU A 283 -9.94 6.41 -9.13
CA LEU A 283 -8.61 5.89 -8.83
C LEU A 283 -8.55 4.36 -8.68
N ALA A 284 -9.50 3.73 -8.01
CA ALA A 284 -9.55 2.27 -7.91
C ALA A 284 -9.81 1.60 -9.27
N ARG A 285 -10.63 2.25 -10.12
CA ARG A 285 -10.83 1.81 -11.51
C ARG A 285 -9.61 2.04 -12.40
N ILE A 286 -8.81 3.04 -12.07
CA ILE A 286 -7.68 3.55 -12.84
C ILE A 286 -6.40 2.78 -12.53
N LEU A 287 -6.17 2.40 -11.28
CA LEU A 287 -5.03 1.58 -10.85
C LEU A 287 -5.17 0.09 -11.28
N GLY A 288 -6.23 -0.20 -12.02
CA GLY A 288 -6.35 -1.32 -12.94
C GLY A 288 -6.28 -2.70 -12.31
N GLY A 289 -7.22 -3.09 -11.53
CA GLY A 289 -7.40 -4.46 -11.16
C GLY A 289 -8.50 -4.56 -10.12
N GLU A 290 -9.44 -5.39 -10.36
CA GLU A 290 -10.25 -5.96 -9.31
C GLU A 290 -9.32 -6.87 -8.51
N LEU A 291 -9.27 -6.65 -7.19
CA LEU A 291 -8.87 -7.70 -6.29
C LEU A 291 -9.94 -8.78 -6.47
N GLU A 292 -9.72 -9.74 -7.35
CA GLU A 292 -10.63 -10.86 -7.46
C GLU A 292 -10.56 -11.65 -6.17
N ALA A 293 -11.72 -11.94 -5.59
CA ALA A 293 -11.86 -12.95 -4.58
C ALA A 293 -11.49 -14.29 -5.21
N GLY A 294 -10.23 -14.65 -5.12
CA GLY A 294 -9.67 -15.84 -5.71
C GLY A 294 -8.55 -16.40 -4.82
N SER A 295 -8.24 -17.67 -4.97
CA SER A 295 -7.09 -18.25 -4.35
C SER A 295 -5.83 -17.66 -4.99
N TYR A 296 -5.00 -17.02 -4.18
CA TYR A 296 -3.67 -16.60 -4.57
C TYR A 296 -2.73 -17.80 -4.48
N SER A 297 -2.85 -18.72 -5.40
CA SER A 297 -1.95 -19.86 -5.43
C SER A 297 -1.17 -19.87 -6.74
N SER A 298 0.13 -19.83 -6.65
CA SER A 298 1.00 -20.19 -7.76
C SER A 298 2.31 -20.80 -7.23
N GLY A 299 2.62 -21.97 -7.71
CA GLY A 299 3.84 -22.70 -7.39
C GLY A 299 3.75 -23.63 -6.17
N GLU A 300 4.80 -24.41 -5.98
CA GLU A 300 4.88 -25.47 -4.96
C GLU A 300 4.82 -24.98 -3.50
N ASN A 301 4.99 -23.67 -3.27
CA ASN A 301 5.09 -23.06 -1.94
C ASN A 301 3.98 -22.04 -1.66
N SER A 302 2.87 -22.11 -2.37
CA SER A 302 1.75 -21.17 -2.16
C SER A 302 0.84 -21.65 -1.03
N ILE A 303 0.36 -20.70 -0.23
CA ILE A 303 -0.69 -20.93 0.76
C ILE A 303 -2.03 -20.58 0.10
N PRO A 304 -3.01 -21.49 0.03
CA PRO A 304 -4.32 -21.17 -0.51
C PRO A 304 -5.05 -20.20 0.44
N LEU A 305 -5.53 -19.09 -0.13
CA LEU A 305 -6.11 -17.97 0.61
C LEU A 305 -7.46 -17.58 0.01
N LYS A 306 -8.42 -17.23 0.87
CA LYS A 306 -9.76 -16.76 0.49
C LYS A 306 -10.05 -15.41 1.13
N GLU A 307 -10.72 -14.51 0.40
CA GLU A 307 -11.21 -13.26 0.97
C GLU A 307 -12.35 -13.54 1.97
N VAL A 308 -12.22 -12.97 3.17
CA VAL A 308 -13.20 -13.07 4.26
C VAL A 308 -13.78 -11.72 4.66
N GLY A 309 -13.22 -10.62 4.15
CA GLY A 309 -13.73 -9.28 4.39
C GLY A 309 -13.12 -8.24 3.46
N ARG A 310 -13.88 -7.20 3.16
CA ARG A 310 -13.43 -6.07 2.33
C ARG A 310 -13.86 -4.74 2.95
N PHE A 311 -12.93 -3.80 3.03
CA PHE A 311 -13.13 -2.49 3.65
C PHE A 311 -12.70 -1.38 2.68
N ALA A 312 -13.51 -0.33 2.58
CA ALA A 312 -13.24 0.84 1.72
C ALA A 312 -12.28 1.85 2.37
N PHE A 313 -11.41 1.37 3.27
CA PHE A 313 -10.37 2.16 3.94
C PHE A 313 -9.14 1.27 4.19
N PRO A 314 -7.93 1.87 4.33
CA PRO A 314 -6.73 1.12 4.61
C PRO A 314 -6.71 0.65 6.07
N ILE A 315 -6.51 -0.64 6.31
CA ILE A 315 -6.18 -1.16 7.63
C ILE A 315 -4.68 -0.99 7.84
N LEU A 316 -4.29 -0.17 8.81
CA LEU A 316 -2.88 0.15 9.08
C LEU A 316 -2.23 -0.82 10.07
N ALA A 317 -3.01 -1.34 11.01
CA ALA A 317 -2.58 -2.35 11.97
C ALA A 317 -3.75 -3.26 12.33
N MET A 318 -3.46 -4.51 12.62
CA MET A 318 -4.43 -5.55 13.00
C MET A 318 -3.77 -6.54 13.95
N ASP A 319 -4.57 -7.11 14.84
CA ASP A 319 -4.16 -8.24 15.67
C ASP A 319 -5.29 -9.28 15.74
N VAL A 320 -4.91 -10.53 15.92
CA VAL A 320 -5.82 -11.68 15.97
C VAL A 320 -5.50 -12.52 17.20
N SER A 321 -6.50 -12.92 17.93
CA SER A 321 -6.34 -13.81 19.10
C SER A 321 -7.64 -14.55 19.39
N VAL A 322 -7.55 -15.70 20.06
CA VAL A 322 -8.70 -16.50 20.50
C VAL A 322 -9.02 -16.17 21.95
N ALA A 323 -10.23 -15.67 22.21
CA ALA A 323 -10.62 -15.27 23.56
C ALA A 323 -10.76 -16.49 24.49
N PRO A 324 -10.11 -16.50 25.67
CA PRO A 324 -10.14 -17.67 26.56
C PRO A 324 -11.55 -18.03 27.04
N LYS A 325 -12.42 -17.05 27.21
CA LYS A 325 -13.75 -17.23 27.79
C LYS A 325 -14.72 -18.01 26.90
N ASP A 326 -14.73 -17.76 25.62
CA ASP A 326 -15.70 -18.32 24.67
C ASP A 326 -15.06 -19.08 23.50
N GLN A 327 -13.74 -19.10 23.43
CA GLN A 327 -12.95 -19.74 22.38
C GLN A 327 -13.28 -19.23 20.96
N ILE A 328 -13.85 -18.03 20.86
CA ILE A 328 -14.14 -17.39 19.58
C ILE A 328 -12.95 -16.50 19.17
N PRO A 329 -12.40 -16.64 17.96
CA PRO A 329 -11.35 -15.75 17.47
C PRO A 329 -11.86 -14.33 17.30
N ARG A 330 -11.06 -13.35 17.71
CA ARG A 330 -11.29 -11.92 17.49
C ARG A 330 -10.22 -11.34 16.60
N VAL A 331 -10.65 -10.36 15.83
CA VAL A 331 -9.79 -9.53 14.99
C VAL A 331 -10.03 -8.08 15.36
N VAL A 332 -8.99 -7.42 15.85
CA VAL A 332 -9.00 -5.96 16.07
C VAL A 332 -8.16 -5.28 15.01
N PHE A 333 -8.64 -4.17 14.45
CA PHE A 333 -7.88 -3.39 13.49
C PHE A 333 -8.19 -1.89 13.55
N THR A 334 -7.32 -1.10 12.92
CA THR A 334 -7.43 0.36 12.86
C THR A 334 -7.08 0.91 11.46
N ASP A 335 -7.76 1.99 11.06
CA ASP A 335 -7.39 2.83 9.91
C ASP A 335 -6.49 4.00 10.29
N GLY A 336 -6.11 4.07 11.58
CA GLY A 336 -5.37 5.17 12.19
C GLY A 336 -6.25 6.19 12.92
N GLU A 337 -7.56 6.17 12.72
CA GLU A 337 -8.51 7.09 13.39
C GLU A 337 -9.47 6.35 14.30
N LYS A 338 -9.94 5.18 13.87
CA LYS A 338 -10.93 4.34 14.56
C LYS A 338 -10.35 2.97 14.85
N ILE A 339 -10.98 2.27 15.79
CA ILE A 339 -10.69 0.86 16.09
C ILE A 339 -11.98 0.07 15.92
N TRP A 340 -11.88 -1.05 15.25
CA TRP A 340 -12.96 -2.02 15.09
C TRP A 340 -12.58 -3.34 15.73
N LEU A 341 -13.52 -3.94 16.44
CA LEU A 341 -13.42 -5.31 16.91
C LEU A 341 -14.45 -6.18 16.19
N TYR A 342 -13.97 -7.28 15.64
CA TYR A 342 -14.76 -8.30 14.97
C TYR A 342 -14.52 -9.65 15.63
N ARG A 343 -15.50 -10.54 15.57
CA ARG A 343 -15.33 -11.97 15.82
C ARG A 343 -15.29 -12.73 14.50
N VAL A 344 -14.61 -13.86 14.49
CA VAL A 344 -14.55 -14.75 13.32
C VAL A 344 -15.51 -15.91 13.60
N VAL A 345 -16.58 -15.99 12.81
CA VAL A 345 -17.60 -17.04 12.90
C VAL A 345 -17.73 -17.66 11.52
N GLU A 346 -17.60 -18.97 11.42
CA GLU A 346 -17.70 -19.70 10.13
C GLU A 346 -16.85 -19.08 9.00
N ARG A 347 -15.65 -18.60 9.36
CA ARG A 347 -14.73 -17.91 8.44
C ARG A 347 -15.28 -16.60 7.85
N ALA A 348 -16.21 -15.96 8.53
CA ALA A 348 -16.71 -14.63 8.22
C ALA A 348 -16.42 -13.66 9.37
N LEU A 349 -16.25 -12.39 9.04
CA LEU A 349 -16.04 -11.34 10.03
C LEU A 349 -17.39 -10.76 10.45
N GLU A 350 -17.74 -10.90 11.72
CA GLU A 350 -18.93 -10.29 12.34
C GLU A 350 -18.54 -9.15 13.26
N PRO A 351 -19.11 -7.95 13.12
CA PRO A 351 -18.76 -6.80 13.95
C PRO A 351 -19.22 -6.97 15.39
N GLU A 352 -18.36 -6.67 16.36
CA GLU A 352 -18.73 -6.57 17.78
C GLU A 352 -18.94 -5.12 18.18
N TRP A 353 -17.94 -4.25 17.98
CA TRP A 353 -18.04 -2.83 18.25
C TRP A 353 -17.05 -1.99 17.45
N THR A 354 -17.29 -0.68 17.43
CA THR A 354 -16.40 0.33 16.87
C THR A 354 -16.10 1.39 17.93
N TYR A 355 -14.83 1.73 18.09
CA TYR A 355 -14.37 2.86 18.88
C TYR A 355 -14.06 4.04 17.96
N ASP A 356 -14.80 5.14 18.12
CA ASP A 356 -14.73 6.36 17.31
C ASP A 356 -14.75 7.58 18.25
N GLU A 357 -13.93 7.54 19.30
CA GLU A 357 -13.81 8.68 20.20
C GLU A 357 -12.95 9.76 19.56
N ARG A 358 -13.42 10.98 19.60
CA ARG A 358 -12.68 12.13 19.11
C ARG A 358 -11.58 12.52 20.09
N PHE A 359 -10.36 12.43 19.64
CA PHE A 359 -9.24 12.96 20.38
C PHE A 359 -9.19 14.48 20.23
N ALA A 360 -8.94 15.19 21.36
CA ALA A 360 -8.80 16.65 21.36
C ALA A 360 -7.62 17.16 20.50
N THR A 361 -6.67 16.28 20.23
CA THR A 361 -5.46 16.60 19.47
C THR A 361 -5.38 15.73 18.21
N PRO A 362 -4.89 16.27 17.07
CA PRO A 362 -4.63 15.46 15.88
C PRO A 362 -3.67 14.30 16.20
N GLY A 363 -3.75 13.21 15.45
CA GLY A 363 -2.83 12.07 15.62
C GLY A 363 -3.40 10.81 14.99
N LYS A 364 -2.58 9.77 14.92
CA LYS A 364 -2.97 8.49 14.34
C LYS A 364 -2.71 7.33 15.29
N ILE A 365 -3.63 6.38 15.32
CA ILE A 365 -3.44 5.10 15.98
C ILE A 365 -2.50 4.27 15.10
N VAL A 366 -1.36 3.85 15.65
CA VAL A 366 -0.28 3.21 14.90
C VAL A 366 -0.16 1.72 15.17
N SER A 367 -0.74 1.23 16.28
CA SER A 367 -0.82 -0.19 16.58
C SER A 367 -2.02 -0.51 17.47
N VAL A 368 -2.53 -1.70 17.34
CA VAL A 368 -3.59 -2.29 18.17
C VAL A 368 -3.25 -3.73 18.48
N GLN A 369 -3.54 -4.19 19.70
CA GLN A 369 -3.34 -5.56 20.13
C GLN A 369 -4.47 -6.03 21.04
N LEU A 370 -4.81 -7.33 20.98
CA LEU A 370 -5.72 -8.01 21.87
C LEU A 370 -4.93 -8.63 23.04
N ALA A 371 -5.37 -8.41 24.26
CA ALA A 371 -4.73 -8.96 25.46
C ALA A 371 -5.76 -9.20 26.54
N ASP A 372 -5.59 -10.27 27.32
CA ASP A 372 -6.36 -10.56 28.53
C ASP A 372 -5.51 -10.11 29.74
N LEU A 373 -5.57 -8.83 30.07
CA LEU A 373 -4.66 -8.21 31.05
C LEU A 373 -5.10 -8.41 32.50
N ASP A 374 -6.40 -8.64 32.75
CA ASP A 374 -6.94 -8.89 34.09
C ASP A 374 -7.31 -10.34 34.32
N GLY A 375 -7.18 -11.22 33.31
CA GLY A 375 -7.37 -12.66 33.43
C GLY A 375 -8.83 -13.10 33.48
N ASP A 376 -9.78 -12.25 33.03
CA ASP A 376 -11.21 -12.57 33.02
C ASP A 376 -11.65 -13.33 31.76
N GLY A 377 -10.74 -13.54 30.82
CA GLY A 377 -10.93 -14.23 29.55
C GLY A 377 -11.59 -13.40 28.46
N VAL A 378 -11.83 -12.10 28.70
CA VAL A 378 -12.31 -11.13 27.73
C VAL A 378 -11.16 -10.20 27.34
N PHE A 379 -11.02 -9.90 26.06
CA PHE A 379 -9.91 -9.06 25.62
C PHE A 379 -10.09 -7.60 25.96
N GLU A 380 -9.03 -7.00 26.50
CA GLU A 380 -8.73 -5.60 26.34
C GLU A 380 -8.05 -5.35 24.98
N VAL A 381 -8.24 -4.12 24.46
CA VAL A 381 -7.50 -3.64 23.30
C VAL A 381 -6.45 -2.63 23.75
N VAL A 382 -5.19 -2.98 23.54
CA VAL A 382 -4.04 -2.09 23.78
C VAL A 382 -3.77 -1.31 22.50
N ALA A 383 -3.88 0.02 22.55
CA ALA A 383 -3.71 0.89 21.40
C ALA A 383 -2.62 1.93 21.64
N ASN A 384 -1.78 2.15 20.63
CA ASN A 384 -0.79 3.21 20.63
C ASN A 384 -1.17 4.27 19.60
N ARG A 385 -1.21 5.52 20.06
CA ARG A 385 -1.54 6.66 19.24
C ARG A 385 -0.38 7.65 19.20
N TYR A 386 -0.01 8.09 18.04
CA TYR A 386 1.03 9.07 17.81
C TYR A 386 0.42 10.44 17.47
N HIS A 387 1.01 11.49 18.06
CA HIS A 387 0.73 12.86 17.71
C HIS A 387 1.88 13.45 16.90
N PRO A 388 1.62 14.18 15.79
CA PRO A 388 2.69 14.73 14.94
C PRO A 388 3.48 15.87 15.60
N ASP A 389 2.96 16.52 16.64
CA ASP A 389 3.69 17.51 17.42
C ASP A 389 4.58 16.80 18.45
N PRO A 390 5.91 16.90 18.34
CA PRO A 390 6.84 16.23 19.24
C PRO A 390 6.83 16.78 20.68
N GLN A 391 6.22 17.91 20.92
CA GLN A 391 6.00 18.45 22.29
C GLN A 391 4.81 17.76 22.98
N ILE A 392 3.91 17.17 22.19
CA ILE A 392 2.78 16.41 22.71
C ILE A 392 3.18 14.94 22.63
N LEU A 393 3.45 14.38 23.78
CA LEU A 393 3.83 12.97 23.91
C LEU A 393 2.72 12.07 23.37
N GLN A 394 3.09 10.92 22.94
CA GLN A 394 2.16 9.86 22.53
C GLN A 394 1.13 9.60 23.61
N THR A 395 -0.06 9.26 23.20
CA THR A 395 -1.10 8.80 24.11
C THR A 395 -1.45 7.36 23.79
N SER A 396 -0.85 6.41 24.48
CA SER A 396 -1.24 5.01 24.45
C SER A 396 -2.40 4.81 25.43
N PHE A 397 -3.32 3.93 25.08
CA PHE A 397 -4.51 3.67 25.90
C PHE A 397 -4.97 2.23 25.81
N ILE A 398 -5.79 1.83 26.79
CA ILE A 398 -6.37 0.50 26.87
C ILE A 398 -7.89 0.65 26.82
N LEU A 399 -8.54 -0.10 25.93
CA LEU A 399 -10.00 -0.22 25.88
C LEU A 399 -10.43 -1.54 26.50
N ARG A 400 -11.53 -1.50 27.22
CA ARG A 400 -12.23 -2.68 27.74
C ARG A 400 -13.64 -2.72 27.16
N THR A 401 -14.14 -3.91 26.91
CA THR A 401 -15.54 -4.09 26.51
C THR A 401 -16.45 -4.09 27.74
N LYS A 402 -17.38 -3.13 27.82
CA LYS A 402 -18.39 -3.07 28.86
C LYS A 402 -19.77 -2.93 28.21
N ASP A 403 -20.68 -3.83 28.53
CA ASP A 403 -22.05 -3.87 27.98
C ASP A 403 -22.06 -3.84 26.44
N GLY A 404 -21.12 -4.57 25.79
CA GLY A 404 -20.96 -4.64 24.33
C GLY A 404 -20.39 -3.37 23.69
N LYS A 405 -19.86 -2.42 24.49
CA LYS A 405 -19.28 -1.17 23.99
C LYS A 405 -17.84 -0.98 24.47
N PRO A 406 -16.97 -0.35 23.66
CA PRO A 406 -15.63 -0.03 24.10
C PRO A 406 -15.65 1.14 25.08
N VAL A 407 -14.94 1.00 26.18
CA VAL A 407 -14.69 2.07 27.16
C VAL A 407 -13.20 2.16 27.47
N THR A 408 -12.68 3.38 27.62
CA THR A 408 -11.27 3.56 27.99
C THR A 408 -11.04 3.13 29.43
N ALA A 409 -10.21 2.07 29.59
CA ALA A 409 -9.82 1.55 30.90
C ALA A 409 -8.61 2.29 31.47
N ALA A 410 -7.61 2.62 30.64
CA ALA A 410 -6.46 3.40 31.07
C ALA A 410 -5.83 4.17 29.91
N LYS A 411 -5.18 5.30 30.25
CA LYS A 411 -4.35 6.09 29.34
C LYS A 411 -2.93 6.23 29.90
N GLU A 412 -1.96 6.16 29.03
CA GLU A 412 -0.54 6.40 29.34
C GLU A 412 0.05 7.33 28.30
N THR A 413 0.86 8.28 28.75
CA THR A 413 1.50 9.27 27.88
C THR A 413 3.02 9.09 27.89
N GLY A 414 3.65 9.14 26.71
CA GLY A 414 5.11 9.07 26.57
C GLY A 414 5.71 7.67 26.51
N GLN A 415 4.87 6.63 26.50
CA GLN A 415 5.30 5.24 26.36
C GLN A 415 4.51 4.53 25.26
N ILE A 416 5.17 3.57 24.62
CA ILE A 416 4.58 2.68 23.63
C ILE A 416 4.31 1.37 24.36
N LEU A 417 3.03 0.99 24.42
CA LEU A 417 2.58 -0.24 25.06
C LEU A 417 2.66 -1.41 24.09
N TRP A 418 3.04 -2.57 24.61
CA TRP A 418 3.11 -3.80 23.82
C TRP A 418 2.74 -5.02 24.67
N ALA A 419 1.68 -5.71 24.25
CA ALA A 419 1.23 -6.90 24.91
C ALA A 419 1.96 -8.14 24.39
N VAL A 420 2.38 -9.02 25.29
CA VAL A 420 3.16 -10.22 24.98
C VAL A 420 2.53 -11.48 25.58
N ASP A 421 2.63 -12.58 24.84
CA ASP A 421 2.40 -13.93 25.34
C ASP A 421 3.71 -14.49 25.89
N ALA A 422 4.06 -14.10 27.11
CA ALA A 422 5.29 -14.52 27.75
C ALA A 422 5.30 -16.01 28.15
N ALA A 423 4.13 -16.59 28.38
CA ALA A 423 3.98 -17.98 28.80
C ALA A 423 3.86 -18.98 27.64
N GLY A 424 3.56 -18.48 26.42
CA GLY A 424 3.31 -19.37 25.26
C GLY A 424 1.96 -20.06 25.31
N GLU A 425 0.97 -19.41 25.91
CA GLU A 425 -0.40 -19.94 26.06
C GLU A 425 -1.31 -19.55 24.86
N GLY A 426 -0.78 -18.83 23.87
CA GLY A 426 -1.55 -18.30 22.74
C GLY A 426 -2.35 -17.04 23.08
N VAL A 427 -2.24 -16.54 24.32
CA VAL A 427 -2.95 -15.35 24.83
C VAL A 427 -1.95 -14.37 25.44
N LYS A 428 -1.99 -13.11 25.00
CA LYS A 428 -1.16 -12.04 25.55
C LYS A 428 -1.72 -11.59 26.90
N LYS A 429 -0.96 -11.78 27.98
CA LYS A 429 -1.36 -11.43 29.35
C LYS A 429 -0.39 -10.46 30.03
N VAL A 430 0.77 -10.24 29.44
CA VAL A 430 1.80 -9.38 30.01
C VAL A 430 1.95 -8.14 29.17
N LEU A 431 1.99 -6.98 29.82
CA LEU A 431 2.14 -5.70 29.15
C LEU A 431 3.56 -5.15 29.38
N TRP A 432 4.21 -4.79 28.30
CA TRP A 432 5.49 -4.06 28.32
C TRP A 432 5.29 -2.65 27.79
N ALA A 433 6.12 -1.73 28.27
CA ALA A 433 6.17 -0.34 27.82
C ALA A 433 7.57 0.02 27.36
N GLN A 434 7.69 0.59 26.18
CA GLN A 434 8.92 1.16 25.65
C GLN A 434 8.80 2.67 25.61
N GLY A 435 9.81 3.38 26.13
CA GLY A 435 9.82 4.83 26.14
C GLY A 435 9.91 5.42 24.72
N PHE A 436 9.38 6.61 24.57
CA PHE A 436 9.52 7.41 23.36
C PHE A 436 10.84 8.20 23.37
N SER A 437 11.39 8.42 22.18
CA SER A 437 12.53 9.28 21.92
C SER A 437 12.22 10.21 20.76
N SER A 438 12.42 11.51 20.95
CA SER A 438 12.27 12.52 19.88
C SER A 438 13.30 12.37 18.75
N GLU A 439 14.37 11.60 18.95
CA GLU A 439 15.41 11.38 17.96
C GLU A 439 15.19 10.12 17.13
N THR A 440 14.73 9.04 17.79
CA THR A 440 14.66 7.71 17.19
C THR A 440 13.29 7.06 17.26
N PHE A 441 12.26 7.79 17.72
CA PHE A 441 10.91 7.34 18.03
C PHE A 441 10.85 6.32 19.19
N PHE A 442 11.61 5.23 19.14
CA PHE A 442 11.71 4.24 20.21
C PHE A 442 12.96 4.48 21.06
N ARG A 443 12.83 4.47 22.38
CA ARG A 443 13.98 4.49 23.27
C ARG A 443 14.73 3.16 23.17
N LYS A 444 16.00 3.23 22.78
CA LYS A 444 16.83 2.05 22.50
C LYS A 444 17.14 1.24 23.76
N GLY A 445 17.02 -0.09 23.67
CA GLY A 445 17.50 -1.05 24.67
C GLY A 445 16.76 -1.06 26.01
N GLN A 446 15.66 -0.33 26.14
CA GLN A 446 14.93 -0.20 27.40
C GLN A 446 13.44 -0.40 27.22
N ALA A 447 12.89 -1.31 27.99
CA ALA A 447 11.47 -1.50 28.19
C ALA A 447 11.20 -1.76 29.69
N SER A 448 9.96 -1.66 30.10
CA SER A 448 9.54 -2.04 31.44
C SER A 448 8.27 -2.88 31.39
N ARG A 449 8.17 -3.85 32.28
CA ARG A 449 6.91 -4.52 32.54
C ARG A 449 5.98 -3.54 33.26
N VAL A 450 4.75 -3.44 32.78
CA VAL A 450 3.71 -2.60 33.38
C VAL A 450 2.47 -3.43 33.65
N VAL A 451 1.71 -3.04 34.65
CA VAL A 451 0.44 -3.68 35.02
C VAL A 451 -0.67 -2.63 35.14
N LEU A 452 -1.87 -3.03 34.77
CA LEU A 452 -3.06 -2.21 34.92
C LEU A 452 -3.59 -2.36 36.37
N LYS A 453 -3.53 -1.28 37.16
CA LYS A 453 -4.08 -1.20 38.51
C LYS A 453 -5.21 -0.17 38.55
N GLY A 454 -6.45 -0.64 38.51
CA GLY A 454 -7.62 0.20 38.33
C GLY A 454 -7.60 0.87 36.94
N ASP A 455 -7.45 2.19 36.91
CA ASP A 455 -7.39 3.03 35.70
C ASP A 455 -5.96 3.50 35.33
N ARG A 456 -4.94 3.00 36.03
CA ARG A 456 -3.55 3.44 35.89
C ARG A 456 -2.62 2.30 35.55
N LEU A 457 -1.63 2.63 34.71
CA LEU A 457 -0.50 1.74 34.41
C LEU A 457 0.62 2.00 35.40
N VAL A 458 1.10 0.93 36.05
CA VAL A 458 2.18 0.97 37.04
C VAL A 458 3.34 0.14 36.54
N SER A 459 4.54 0.77 36.49
CA SER A 459 5.77 0.06 36.15
C SER A 459 6.18 -0.87 37.30
N GLU A 460 6.47 -2.13 37.00
CA GLU A 460 6.89 -3.13 37.99
C GLU A 460 8.39 -3.43 37.93
N ALA A 461 8.91 -3.71 36.74
CA ALA A 461 10.29 -4.15 36.56
C ALA A 461 10.87 -3.73 35.23
N PRO A 462 12.17 -3.41 35.15
CA PRO A 462 12.84 -3.20 33.88
C PRO A 462 12.94 -4.51 33.09
N VAL A 463 12.78 -4.40 31.77
CA VAL A 463 12.97 -5.49 30.81
C VAL A 463 14.13 -5.13 29.90
N ARG A 464 15.11 -6.01 29.81
CA ARG A 464 16.22 -5.83 28.86
C ARG A 464 15.80 -6.31 27.49
N VAL A 465 15.89 -5.41 26.51
CA VAL A 465 15.60 -5.69 25.10
C VAL A 465 16.80 -5.29 24.26
N PRO A 466 17.00 -5.87 23.06
CA PRO A 466 18.03 -5.42 22.13
C PRO A 466 17.94 -3.92 21.80
N SER A 467 19.05 -3.27 21.48
CA SER A 467 19.06 -1.85 21.13
C SER A 467 18.26 -1.53 19.86
N THR A 468 18.07 -2.51 18.99
CA THR A 468 17.29 -2.40 17.74
C THR A 468 15.84 -2.78 17.91
N PHE A 469 15.40 -3.17 19.12
CA PHE A 469 14.04 -3.58 19.42
C PHE A 469 13.04 -2.44 19.23
N ARG A 470 11.90 -2.78 18.64
CA ARG A 470 10.76 -1.90 18.40
C ARG A 470 9.49 -2.60 18.85
N ALA A 471 8.79 -2.02 19.80
CA ALA A 471 7.59 -2.62 20.39
C ALA A 471 6.48 -2.89 19.36
N THR A 472 6.32 -2.01 18.38
CA THR A 472 5.21 -2.11 17.40
C THR A 472 5.42 -3.16 16.31
N GLY A 473 6.56 -3.77 16.19
CA GLY A 473 6.84 -4.78 15.16
C GLY A 473 7.40 -6.08 15.72
N ALA A 474 6.98 -6.51 16.92
CA ALA A 474 7.59 -7.62 17.62
C ALA A 474 6.56 -8.69 18.07
N ALA A 475 6.99 -9.95 18.08
CA ALA A 475 6.25 -11.09 18.60
C ALA A 475 7.14 -11.95 19.51
N MET A 476 6.52 -12.65 20.45
CA MET A 476 7.17 -13.73 21.21
C MET A 476 6.93 -15.05 20.51
N ALA A 477 7.98 -15.85 20.34
CA ALA A 477 7.95 -17.12 19.62
C ALA A 477 8.64 -18.24 20.41
N ASN A 478 8.14 -19.46 20.28
CA ASN A 478 8.77 -20.67 20.76
C ASN A 478 9.58 -21.33 19.64
N ILE A 479 10.78 -20.83 19.38
CA ILE A 479 11.59 -21.28 18.23
C ILE A 479 12.76 -22.20 18.60
N ALA A 480 12.96 -22.44 19.89
CA ALA A 480 14.10 -23.21 20.38
C ALA A 480 13.72 -24.37 21.31
N GLY A 481 12.43 -24.71 21.37
CA GLY A 481 11.85 -25.73 22.29
C GLY A 481 10.99 -25.09 23.38
N LYS A 482 10.21 -25.89 24.07
CA LYS A 482 9.08 -25.49 24.91
C LYS A 482 9.37 -24.49 26.04
N GLU A 483 10.63 -24.28 26.40
CA GLU A 483 10.99 -23.44 27.55
C GLU A 483 11.68 -22.13 27.19
N ILE A 484 12.04 -21.91 25.91
CA ILE A 484 12.80 -20.74 25.50
C ILE A 484 11.93 -19.86 24.59
N ARG A 485 11.50 -18.72 25.15
CA ARG A 485 10.77 -17.71 24.39
C ARG A 485 11.76 -16.74 23.76
N ALA A 486 11.67 -16.61 22.44
CA ALA A 486 12.48 -15.68 21.67
C ALA A 486 11.65 -14.47 21.24
N LEU A 487 12.31 -13.32 21.06
CA LEU A 487 11.74 -12.16 20.41
C LEU A 487 12.00 -12.24 18.92
N ALA A 488 10.92 -12.18 18.12
CA ALA A 488 10.98 -12.00 16.68
C ALA A 488 10.48 -10.59 16.34
N TYR A 489 11.32 -9.76 15.74
CA TYR A 489 10.93 -8.39 15.38
C TYR A 489 11.64 -7.90 14.12
N VAL A 490 10.98 -6.96 13.41
CA VAL A 490 11.56 -6.27 12.27
C VAL A 490 12.23 -5.00 12.75
N ASP A 491 13.52 -4.85 12.45
CA ASP A 491 14.33 -3.70 12.86
C ASP A 491 14.19 -2.50 11.90
N GLU A 492 14.87 -1.39 12.21
CA GLU A 492 14.89 -0.17 11.40
C GLU A 492 15.46 -0.35 9.98
N PHE A 493 16.19 -1.45 9.75
CA PHE A 493 16.77 -1.81 8.45
C PHE A 493 15.92 -2.83 7.69
N GLN A 494 14.68 -3.06 8.15
CA GLN A 494 13.77 -4.06 7.58
C GLN A 494 14.38 -5.47 7.59
N ARG A 495 15.03 -5.85 8.69
CA ARG A 495 15.52 -7.19 8.92
C ARG A 495 14.73 -7.84 10.03
N LEU A 496 14.23 -9.05 9.78
CA LEU A 496 13.69 -9.86 10.85
C LEU A 496 14.85 -10.36 11.72
N ARG A 497 14.78 -10.05 12.99
CA ARG A 497 15.72 -10.54 14.00
C ARG A 497 15.03 -11.50 14.93
N ILE A 498 15.74 -12.55 15.31
CA ILE A 498 15.34 -13.50 16.33
C ILE A 498 16.38 -13.41 17.44
N THR A 499 15.92 -13.09 18.66
CA THR A 499 16.81 -12.90 19.80
C THR A 499 16.31 -13.67 21.01
N ILE A 500 17.23 -14.22 21.81
CA ILE A 500 16.96 -14.79 23.13
C ILE A 500 17.54 -13.80 24.16
N GLY A 501 16.66 -13.16 24.92
CA GLY A 501 17.06 -12.00 25.71
C GLY A 501 17.56 -10.87 24.82
N THR A 502 18.84 -10.48 25.00
CA THR A 502 19.51 -9.45 24.17
C THR A 502 20.43 -10.04 23.10
N GLU A 503 20.60 -11.36 23.07
CA GLU A 503 21.49 -12.05 22.14
C GLU A 503 20.78 -12.37 20.83
N GLU A 504 21.36 -11.91 19.70
CA GLU A 504 20.86 -12.25 18.36
C GLU A 504 21.25 -13.68 17.99
N THR A 505 20.25 -14.53 17.77
CA THR A 505 20.42 -15.92 17.33
C THR A 505 20.35 -16.05 15.83
N TRP A 506 19.59 -15.18 15.17
CA TRP A 506 19.44 -15.16 13.73
C TRP A 506 18.93 -13.82 13.18
N ARG A 507 19.23 -13.55 11.94
CA ARG A 507 18.79 -12.37 11.20
C ARG A 507 18.54 -12.70 9.74
N SER A 508 17.46 -12.15 9.14
CA SER A 508 17.18 -12.32 7.73
C SER A 508 18.24 -11.68 6.83
N SER A 509 18.64 -12.39 5.79
CA SER A 509 19.53 -11.86 4.75
C SER A 509 18.81 -10.90 3.80
N SER A 510 17.50 -11.12 3.59
CA SER A 510 16.64 -10.29 2.75
C SER A 510 15.82 -9.32 3.61
N PRO A 511 15.46 -8.14 3.07
CA PRO A 511 14.51 -7.24 3.71
C PRO A 511 13.13 -7.87 3.84
N VAL A 512 12.46 -7.59 4.95
CA VAL A 512 11.10 -8.00 5.26
C VAL A 512 10.33 -6.84 5.89
N GLY A 513 9.04 -6.98 6.10
CA GLY A 513 8.20 -5.93 6.64
C GLY A 513 7.77 -4.92 5.58
N GLY A 514 7.88 -3.63 5.86
CA GLY A 514 7.49 -2.56 4.95
C GLY A 514 5.98 -2.31 4.91
N GLY A 515 5.30 -2.44 6.04
CA GLY A 515 3.85 -2.22 6.15
C GLY A 515 3.41 -0.77 5.97
N SER A 516 2.78 -0.19 6.97
CA SER A 516 2.40 1.21 6.98
C SER A 516 3.56 2.11 7.39
N PHE A 517 3.56 3.34 6.93
CA PHE A 517 4.47 4.37 7.44
C PHE A 517 3.73 5.66 7.75
N LEU A 518 4.32 6.47 8.62
CA LEU A 518 3.87 7.82 8.90
C LEU A 518 4.99 8.81 8.65
N LYS A 519 4.64 9.97 8.10
CA LYS A 519 5.52 11.12 8.06
C LYS A 519 5.46 11.80 9.42
N LEU A 520 6.58 11.81 10.12
CA LEU A 520 6.71 12.41 11.43
C LEU A 520 7.56 13.66 11.35
N GLU A 521 7.16 14.72 12.04
CA GLU A 521 7.98 15.90 12.23
C GLU A 521 8.73 15.79 13.56
N LEU A 522 10.00 15.43 13.49
CA LEU A 522 10.88 15.36 14.65
C LEU A 522 11.57 16.70 14.86
N LEU A 523 11.39 17.31 16.03
CA LEU A 523 12.15 18.49 16.42
C LEU A 523 13.54 18.06 16.89
N LYS A 524 14.58 18.49 16.18
CA LYS A 524 15.92 18.48 16.75
C LYS A 524 16.02 19.60 17.79
N THR A 525 16.15 19.22 19.04
CA THR A 525 16.46 20.13 20.16
C THR A 525 17.96 20.48 20.18
N SER A 526 18.46 21.06 19.10
CA SER A 526 19.75 21.76 19.16
C SER A 526 19.47 23.22 19.47
N THR A 527 20.13 23.77 20.48
CA THR A 527 19.93 25.10 21.05
C THR A 527 20.13 26.26 20.07
N SER A 528 20.61 26.03 18.87
CA SER A 528 20.90 27.06 17.87
C SER A 528 20.09 26.99 16.57
N ASN A 529 19.35 25.91 16.27
CA ASN A 529 18.53 25.80 15.07
C ASN A 529 17.32 24.91 15.31
N ARG A 530 16.15 25.51 15.54
CA ARG A 530 14.84 24.83 15.59
C ARG A 530 14.36 24.54 14.16
N SER A 531 15.00 23.63 13.45
CA SER A 531 14.48 23.13 12.18
C SER A 531 13.73 21.84 12.43
N ALA A 532 12.43 21.82 12.14
CA ALA A 532 11.67 20.60 12.08
C ALA A 532 12.25 19.71 10.97
N ARG A 533 12.62 18.48 11.30
CA ARG A 533 13.03 17.46 10.33
C ARG A 533 11.86 16.50 10.14
N SER A 534 11.34 16.44 8.93
CA SER A 534 10.38 15.40 8.56
C SER A 534 11.13 14.09 8.33
N GLU A 535 10.73 13.05 9.03
CA GLU A 535 11.22 11.68 8.83
C GLU A 535 10.05 10.75 8.58
N PHE A 536 10.27 9.74 7.73
CA PHE A 536 9.28 8.68 7.54
C PHE A 536 9.62 7.53 8.47
N PHE A 537 8.67 7.18 9.33
CA PHE A 537 8.77 6.01 10.19
C PHE A 537 7.92 4.88 9.64
N ASN A 538 8.55 3.74 9.42
CA ASN A 538 7.85 2.50 9.14
C ASN A 538 7.36 1.91 10.46
N PHE A 539 6.05 1.71 10.56
CA PHE A 539 5.45 0.86 11.56
C PHE A 539 5.38 -0.54 10.96
N GLU A 540 6.37 -1.33 11.29
CA GLU A 540 6.50 -2.66 10.73
C GLU A 540 5.34 -3.54 11.22
N PRO A 541 4.76 -4.37 10.35
CA PRO A 541 3.75 -5.33 10.77
C PRO A 541 4.33 -6.30 11.78
N VAL A 542 3.54 -6.66 12.78
CA VAL A 542 3.95 -7.64 13.79
C VAL A 542 4.13 -9.00 13.12
N PRO A 543 5.28 -9.67 13.26
CA PRO A 543 5.45 -11.05 12.82
C PRO A 543 4.47 -11.96 13.56
N VAL A 544 3.97 -12.99 12.90
CA VAL A 544 3.13 -14.02 13.52
C VAL A 544 3.99 -15.22 13.85
N ALA A 545 4.01 -15.58 15.13
CA ALA A 545 4.64 -16.81 15.60
C ALA A 545 3.54 -17.86 15.85
N VAL A 546 3.60 -18.96 15.15
CA VAL A 546 2.60 -20.04 15.24
C VAL A 546 3.20 -21.35 14.77
N ASP A 547 2.90 -22.43 15.48
CA ASP A 547 3.27 -23.80 15.11
C ASP A 547 2.39 -24.27 13.94
N LEU A 548 2.93 -24.25 12.71
CA LEU A 548 2.18 -24.59 11.49
C LEU A 548 2.11 -26.08 11.20
N ASP A 549 3.09 -26.85 11.64
CA ASP A 549 3.21 -28.28 11.33
C ASP A 549 2.96 -29.21 12.54
N GLY A 550 2.73 -28.64 13.73
CA GLY A 550 2.39 -29.37 14.93
C GLY A 550 3.60 -30.00 15.62
N ASP A 551 4.83 -29.54 15.35
CA ASP A 551 6.05 -30.08 15.95
C ASP A 551 6.38 -29.46 17.32
N GLY A 552 5.61 -28.44 17.73
CA GLY A 552 5.76 -27.72 18.99
C GLY A 552 6.80 -26.60 18.94
N VAL A 553 7.26 -26.23 17.74
CA VAL A 553 8.13 -25.08 17.47
C VAL A 553 7.38 -24.10 16.56
N ASP A 554 7.42 -22.82 16.88
CA ASP A 554 6.71 -21.82 16.07
C ASP A 554 7.49 -21.51 14.81
N GLU A 555 6.81 -21.51 13.66
CA GLU A 555 7.23 -20.79 12.48
C GLU A 555 6.92 -19.29 12.66
N ILE A 556 7.73 -18.46 11.99
CA ILE A 556 7.52 -17.02 12.00
C ILE A 556 7.10 -16.57 10.61
N ILE A 557 5.87 -16.10 10.49
CA ILE A 557 5.34 -15.53 9.27
C ILE A 557 5.54 -14.02 9.32
N VAL A 558 6.10 -13.45 8.26
CA VAL A 558 6.38 -12.03 8.17
C VAL A 558 6.04 -11.52 6.77
N PRO A 559 5.47 -10.32 6.63
CA PRO A 559 5.32 -9.70 5.32
C PRO A 559 6.68 -9.39 4.70
N GLN A 560 6.76 -9.53 3.40
CA GLN A 560 7.87 -9.08 2.57
C GLN A 560 7.31 -8.15 1.51
N ASN A 561 7.01 -6.92 1.92
CA ASN A 561 6.44 -5.91 1.04
C ASN A 561 7.54 -5.24 0.22
N GLN A 562 7.32 -5.19 -1.06
CA GLN A 562 8.08 -4.40 -2.03
C GLN A 562 7.09 -3.53 -2.82
N LEU A 563 6.97 -3.73 -4.11
CA LEU A 563 5.86 -3.14 -4.91
C LEU A 563 4.59 -3.97 -4.79
N GLU A 564 4.75 -5.25 -4.47
CA GLU A 564 3.69 -6.21 -4.16
C GLU A 564 3.94 -6.77 -2.77
N GLY A 565 2.87 -7.17 -2.10
CA GLY A 565 2.96 -7.84 -0.81
C GLY A 565 3.23 -9.33 -1.01
N HIS A 566 4.26 -9.82 -0.36
CA HIS A 566 4.53 -11.26 -0.26
C HIS A 566 4.51 -11.68 1.20
N MET A 567 4.19 -12.92 1.48
CA MET A 567 4.44 -13.54 2.77
C MET A 567 5.74 -14.33 2.74
N GLY A 568 6.49 -14.26 3.82
CA GLY A 568 7.65 -15.09 4.05
C GLY A 568 7.47 -15.90 5.33
N ILE A 569 7.97 -17.12 5.34
CA ILE A 569 7.99 -17.99 6.52
C ILE A 569 9.44 -18.22 6.90
N VAL A 570 9.74 -18.08 8.19
CA VAL A 570 10.99 -18.53 8.79
C VAL A 570 10.70 -19.78 9.58
N PHE A 571 11.41 -20.85 9.30
CA PHE A 571 11.32 -22.13 9.99
C PHE A 571 12.70 -22.65 10.39
N ARG A 572 12.75 -23.51 11.39
CA ARG A 572 13.98 -24.13 11.86
C ARG A 572 14.20 -25.47 11.16
N GLY A 573 15.19 -25.53 10.28
CA GLY A 573 15.65 -26.78 9.68
C GLY A 573 16.88 -27.37 10.39
N PRO A 574 17.35 -28.55 9.98
CA PRO A 574 18.53 -29.20 10.56
C PRO A 574 19.82 -28.36 10.51
N ALA A 575 19.91 -27.45 9.56
CA ALA A 575 21.07 -26.56 9.35
C ALA A 575 20.85 -25.14 9.94
N GLY A 576 19.82 -24.93 10.77
CA GLY A 576 19.44 -23.62 11.33
C GLY A 576 18.20 -23.01 10.70
N TYR A 577 17.99 -21.71 10.93
CA TYR A 577 16.81 -21.02 10.40
C TYR A 577 16.88 -20.80 8.89
N ARG A 578 15.76 -20.98 8.22
CA ARG A 578 15.59 -20.74 6.78
C ARG A 578 14.42 -19.79 6.54
N PHE A 579 14.59 -18.89 5.58
CA PHE A 579 13.56 -17.98 5.10
C PHE A 579 13.08 -18.43 3.73
N GLN A 580 11.76 -18.50 3.55
CA GLN A 580 11.13 -18.89 2.30
C GLN A 580 9.95 -17.97 1.99
N SER A 581 9.89 -17.41 0.78
CA SER A 581 8.69 -16.71 0.27
C SER A 581 7.65 -17.73 -0.17
N VAL A 582 6.38 -17.49 0.16
CA VAL A 582 5.31 -18.51 0.01
C VAL A 582 4.19 -18.15 -0.97
N ASN A 583 4.12 -16.94 -1.49
CA ASN A 583 3.11 -16.52 -2.46
C ASN A 583 3.74 -15.82 -3.66
N SER A 584 3.03 -15.83 -4.79
CA SER A 584 3.45 -15.11 -6.01
C SER A 584 3.40 -13.59 -5.89
N GLY A 585 2.69 -13.09 -4.89
CA GLY A 585 2.47 -11.68 -4.60
C GLY A 585 1.00 -11.29 -4.61
N PHE A 586 0.69 -10.26 -3.85
CA PHE A 586 -0.64 -9.65 -3.78
C PHE A 586 -0.61 -8.29 -4.46
N GLU A 587 -1.67 -7.92 -5.16
CA GLU A 587 -1.85 -6.56 -5.66
C GLU A 587 -2.16 -5.59 -4.51
N GLY A 588 -1.17 -5.34 -3.67
CA GLY A 588 -1.27 -4.51 -2.48
C GLY A 588 -0.13 -4.78 -1.53
N ILE A 589 -0.18 -4.18 -0.37
CA ILE A 589 0.81 -4.29 0.69
C ILE A 589 0.18 -5.02 1.87
N ILE A 590 0.85 -6.02 2.41
CA ILE A 590 0.42 -6.68 3.64
C ILE A 590 0.77 -5.76 4.81
N THR A 591 -0.23 -5.09 5.37
CA THR A 591 -0.01 -4.17 6.49
C THR A 591 -0.08 -4.87 7.84
N ALA A 592 -0.72 -6.01 7.91
CA ALA A 592 -0.82 -6.79 9.15
C ALA A 592 -1.08 -8.27 8.87
N LEU A 593 -0.65 -9.10 9.80
CA LEU A 593 -0.85 -10.55 9.83
C LEU A 593 -1.42 -10.96 11.17
N GLY A 594 -2.10 -12.11 11.20
CA GLY A 594 -2.56 -12.77 12.39
C GLY A 594 -2.68 -14.27 12.17
N ALA A 595 -2.79 -15.04 13.24
CA ALA A 595 -3.10 -16.46 13.18
C ALA A 595 -4.22 -16.82 14.16
N ILE A 596 -5.03 -17.79 13.81
CA ILE A 596 -6.00 -18.42 14.69
C ILE A 596 -5.39 -19.76 15.12
N PRO A 597 -4.86 -19.86 16.34
CA PRO A 597 -4.35 -21.12 16.87
C PRO A 597 -5.51 -22.07 17.19
N GLY A 598 -5.20 -23.36 17.31
CA GLY A 598 -6.18 -24.39 17.69
C GLY A 598 -6.86 -25.08 16.52
N GLU A 599 -6.76 -24.59 15.31
CA GLU A 599 -7.04 -25.32 14.08
C GLU A 599 -5.79 -26.13 13.67
N ASN A 600 -5.97 -27.21 12.96
CA ASN A 600 -4.86 -28.01 12.43
C ASN A 600 -5.01 -28.21 10.91
N PRO A 601 -4.24 -27.49 10.07
CA PRO A 601 -3.25 -26.44 10.42
C PRO A 601 -3.92 -25.14 10.92
N PRO A 602 -3.19 -24.27 11.65
CA PRO A 602 -3.68 -22.95 12.07
C PRO A 602 -4.07 -22.07 10.88
N SER A 603 -5.15 -21.32 11.02
CA SER A 603 -5.55 -20.37 9.98
C SER A 603 -4.73 -19.08 10.06
N ILE A 604 -4.18 -18.65 8.94
CA ILE A 604 -3.46 -17.38 8.80
C ILE A 604 -4.40 -16.34 8.21
N ILE A 605 -4.41 -15.14 8.81
CA ILE A 605 -5.18 -13.99 8.36
C ILE A 605 -4.21 -12.88 7.97
N ALA A 606 -4.46 -12.23 6.83
CA ALA A 606 -3.67 -11.09 6.38
C ALA A 606 -4.57 -9.93 5.93
N ALA A 607 -4.17 -8.71 6.28
CA ALA A 607 -4.73 -7.49 5.74
C ALA A 607 -3.88 -7.03 4.55
N VAL A 608 -4.41 -7.16 3.35
CA VAL A 608 -3.79 -6.69 2.10
C VAL A 608 -4.41 -5.36 1.73
N VAL A 609 -3.60 -4.31 1.72
CA VAL A 609 -4.06 -2.94 1.48
C VAL A 609 -3.58 -2.46 0.13
N ARG A 610 -4.50 -1.95 -0.65
CA ARG A 610 -4.25 -1.22 -1.88
C ARG A 610 -4.41 0.26 -1.61
N PHE A 611 -3.28 0.93 -1.46
CA PHE A 611 -3.28 2.36 -1.22
C PHE A 611 -3.55 3.14 -2.50
N ASN A 612 -4.44 4.14 -2.41
CA ASN A 612 -4.80 5.03 -3.52
C ASN A 612 -3.95 6.30 -3.52
N THR A 613 -3.21 6.54 -2.45
CA THR A 613 -2.46 7.77 -2.24
C THR A 613 -1.02 7.47 -1.85
N PHE A 614 -0.12 8.37 -2.25
CA PHE A 614 1.30 8.29 -1.91
C PHE A 614 1.55 8.28 -0.39
N LEU A 615 0.77 9.06 0.36
CA LEU A 615 0.90 9.15 1.81
C LEU A 615 0.19 8.01 2.56
N LYS A 616 -0.34 7.02 1.84
CA LYS A 616 -1.08 5.90 2.42
C LYS A 616 -2.26 6.34 3.31
N SER A 617 -2.84 7.48 2.99
CA SER A 617 -3.96 8.07 3.74
C SER A 617 -5.33 7.52 3.31
N SER A 618 -5.41 6.92 2.12
CA SER A 618 -6.63 6.28 1.61
C SER A 618 -6.31 5.02 0.84
N GLY A 619 -7.27 4.10 0.78
CA GLY A 619 -7.09 2.83 0.12
C GLY A 619 -8.26 1.87 0.40
N GLU A 620 -8.15 0.68 -0.12
CA GLU A 620 -9.06 -0.43 0.14
C GLU A 620 -8.29 -1.57 0.80
N THR A 621 -8.92 -2.26 1.73
CA THR A 621 -8.34 -3.44 2.37
C THR A 621 -9.13 -4.67 2.03
N GLN A 622 -8.43 -5.72 1.68
CA GLN A 622 -8.93 -7.07 1.58
C GLN A 622 -8.36 -7.90 2.74
N ILE A 623 -9.23 -8.47 3.56
CA ILE A 623 -8.82 -9.44 4.57
C ILE A 623 -8.94 -10.82 3.94
N ILE A 624 -7.82 -11.54 3.93
CA ILE A 624 -7.70 -12.90 3.38
C ILE A 624 -7.36 -13.87 4.50
N MET A 625 -7.83 -15.10 4.38
CA MET A 625 -7.58 -16.17 5.35
C MET A 625 -7.26 -17.46 4.61
N THR A 626 -6.38 -18.30 5.19
CA THR A 626 -6.08 -19.63 4.64
C THR A 626 -7.34 -20.48 4.58
N THR A 627 -7.49 -21.26 3.51
CA THR A 627 -8.51 -22.29 3.42
C THR A 627 -8.00 -23.55 4.10
N GLY A 628 -8.80 -24.15 4.96
CA GLY A 628 -8.41 -25.35 5.71
C GLY A 628 -8.61 -26.65 4.92
N ASP A 629 -8.38 -26.61 3.58
CA ASP A 629 -8.48 -27.81 2.72
C ASP A 629 -7.11 -28.41 2.46
#